data_b3126e889b999d52b872340fe85e8ecf
#
_entry.id   b3126e889b999d52b872340fe85e8ecf
#
_cell.length_a   1.000
_cell.length_b   1.000
_cell.length_c   1.000
_cell.angle_alpha   90.00
_cell.angle_beta   90.00
_cell.angle_gamma   90.00
#
_symmetry.space_group_name_H-M   'P 1'
#
loop_
_entity.id
_entity.type
_entity.pdbx_description
1 polymer ?
#
loop_
_entity_poly.entity_id
_entity_poly.type
_entity_poly.pdbx_seq_one_letter_code
_entity_poly.pdbx_strand_id
1 'polypeptide(L)'
;MAIPNDSLIYKANKEYSEGLYNDAIENYLKVIDNGYESSELYYNIGNSYFKINDMASAILYFEKAKNISPNDEDIIFNLNVANSKIADKIETVPELFYVRWWNTFYNLFSVDTWAKITIFIFILTLIFASIFFLSSIKNLKKLCFWFGIILLLMSIFTFGLSSQKYYYSKKYNEAIVFTPTLTIKSSPNKNSVDLFVIHEGVKVLIIDKVDNWYEIRIANGSIGWMPCSAVKRI
;
A
#
# COMPACT_ATOMS: atom_id res chain seq x y z
N MET A 1 -13.63 30.91 -0.76
CA MET A 1 -12.35 30.74 -1.54
C MET A 1 -11.64 29.54 -0.92
N ALA A 2 -11.35 28.49 -1.68
CA ALA A 2 -10.63 27.32 -1.15
C ALA A 2 -9.19 27.75 -0.82
N ILE A 3 -8.70 27.35 0.36
CA ILE A 3 -7.31 27.59 0.76
C ILE A 3 -6.43 26.67 -0.10
N PRO A 4 -5.36 27.17 -0.73
CA PRO A 4 -4.46 26.33 -1.52
C PRO A 4 -3.83 25.23 -0.67
N ASN A 5 -3.71 24.01 -1.21
CA ASN A 5 -3.15 22.85 -0.50
C ASN A 5 -1.75 23.14 0.08
N ASP A 6 -0.90 23.85 -0.66
CA ASP A 6 0.46 24.22 -0.20
C ASP A 6 0.42 25.08 1.09
N SER A 7 -0.54 25.99 1.19
CA SER A 7 -0.73 26.83 2.38
C SER A 7 -1.21 26.01 3.58
N LEU A 8 -2.09 25.02 3.36
CA LEU A 8 -2.56 24.11 4.40
C LEU A 8 -1.44 23.20 4.89
N ILE A 9 -0.65 22.62 3.96
CA ILE A 9 0.50 21.78 4.28
C ILE A 9 1.54 22.57 5.08
N TYR A 10 1.88 23.78 4.64
CA TYR A 10 2.84 24.64 5.37
C TYR A 10 2.36 24.94 6.78
N LYS A 11 1.07 25.28 6.92
CA LYS A 11 0.47 25.55 8.22
C LYS A 11 0.52 24.32 9.13
N ALA A 12 0.12 23.16 8.62
CA ALA A 12 0.14 21.90 9.35
C ALA A 12 1.56 21.49 9.78
N ASN A 13 2.55 21.65 8.90
CA ASN A 13 3.96 21.39 9.24
C ASN A 13 4.46 22.31 10.38
N LYS A 14 4.05 23.58 10.36
CA LYS A 14 4.37 24.53 11.42
C LYS A 14 3.71 24.11 12.75
N GLU A 15 2.42 23.80 12.74
CA GLU A 15 1.67 23.34 13.92
C GLU A 15 2.28 22.05 14.49
N TYR A 16 2.67 21.11 13.63
CA TYR A 16 3.38 19.90 14.04
C TYR A 16 4.69 20.23 14.77
N SER A 17 5.49 21.17 14.23
CA SER A 17 6.76 21.59 14.84
C SER A 17 6.59 22.32 16.18
N GLU A 18 5.45 22.97 16.38
CA GLU A 18 5.05 23.64 17.62
C GLU A 18 4.40 22.69 18.65
N GLY A 19 4.23 21.40 18.30
CA GLY A 19 3.60 20.40 19.16
C GLY A 19 2.07 20.40 19.16
N LEU A 20 1.45 21.20 18.28
CA LEU A 20 0.00 21.32 18.09
C LEU A 20 -0.51 20.20 17.15
N TYR A 21 -0.32 18.94 17.56
CA TYR A 21 -0.54 17.79 16.70
C TYR A 21 -1.98 17.62 16.22
N ASN A 22 -2.98 17.96 17.06
CA ASN A 22 -4.38 17.88 16.66
C ASN A 22 -4.71 18.90 15.57
N ASP A 23 -4.21 20.13 15.67
CA ASP A 23 -4.42 21.18 14.67
C ASP A 23 -3.74 20.81 13.35
N ALA A 24 -2.52 20.25 13.43
CA ALA A 24 -1.80 19.74 12.28
C ALA A 24 -2.59 18.63 11.56
N ILE A 25 -3.15 17.66 12.30
CA ILE A 25 -3.99 16.59 11.74
C ILE A 25 -5.18 17.18 11.00
N GLU A 26 -5.91 18.14 11.62
CA GLU A 26 -7.07 18.75 11.00
C GLU A 26 -6.72 19.44 9.67
N ASN A 27 -5.60 20.18 9.61
CA ASN A 27 -5.18 20.85 8.39
C ASN A 27 -4.67 19.88 7.32
N TYR A 28 -3.96 18.79 7.69
CA TYR A 28 -3.59 17.75 6.75
C TYR A 28 -4.81 17.01 6.18
N LEU A 29 -5.82 16.71 7.02
CA LEU A 29 -7.04 16.04 6.56
C LEU A 29 -7.83 16.91 5.57
N LYS A 30 -7.85 18.24 5.74
CA LYS A 30 -8.44 19.17 4.76
C LYS A 30 -7.74 19.08 3.40
N VAL A 31 -6.42 18.79 3.36
CA VAL A 31 -5.68 18.58 2.11
C VAL A 31 -6.13 17.31 1.42
N ILE A 32 -6.40 16.23 2.20
CA ILE A 32 -6.97 14.99 1.65
C ILE A 32 -8.38 15.23 1.14
N ASP A 33 -9.22 15.97 1.88
CA ASP A 33 -10.59 16.29 1.47
C ASP A 33 -10.63 17.12 0.18
N ASN A 34 -9.57 17.89 -0.09
CA ASN A 34 -9.39 18.57 -1.37
C ASN A 34 -8.93 17.64 -2.51
N GLY A 35 -8.80 16.33 -2.26
CA GLY A 35 -8.42 15.32 -3.24
C GLY A 35 -6.91 15.20 -3.51
N TYR A 36 -6.07 15.77 -2.65
CA TYR A 36 -4.62 15.63 -2.77
C TYR A 36 -4.12 14.50 -1.88
N GLU A 37 -3.36 13.58 -2.48
CA GLU A 37 -2.76 12.43 -1.80
C GLU A 37 -1.28 12.33 -2.14
N SER A 38 -0.43 12.14 -1.13
CA SER A 38 0.99 11.85 -1.33
C SER A 38 1.52 11.00 -0.17
N SER A 39 2.61 10.29 -0.42
CA SER A 39 3.30 9.50 0.60
C SER A 39 3.73 10.37 1.78
N GLU A 40 4.29 11.54 1.50
CA GLU A 40 4.74 12.50 2.51
C GLU A 40 3.59 13.04 3.36
N LEU A 41 2.44 13.38 2.73
CA LEU A 41 1.25 13.82 3.45
C LEU A 41 0.76 12.75 4.42
N TYR A 42 0.61 11.52 3.95
CA TYR A 42 0.17 10.41 4.80
C TYR A 42 1.18 10.09 5.91
N TYR A 43 2.48 10.17 5.62
CA TYR A 43 3.54 10.00 6.61
C TYR A 43 3.45 11.05 7.74
N ASN A 44 3.25 12.32 7.38
CA ASN A 44 3.13 13.42 8.35
C ASN A 44 1.86 13.29 9.20
N ILE A 45 0.75 12.83 8.63
CA ILE A 45 -0.47 12.51 9.38
C ILE A 45 -0.21 11.35 10.33
N GLY A 46 0.44 10.27 9.87
CA GLY A 46 0.82 9.13 10.70
C GLY A 46 1.70 9.53 11.88
N ASN A 47 2.69 10.39 11.65
CA ASN A 47 3.54 10.94 12.70
C ASN A 47 2.73 11.77 13.71
N SER A 48 1.78 12.59 13.25
CA SER A 48 0.94 13.41 14.12
C SER A 48 0.06 12.55 15.02
N TYR A 49 -0.59 11.51 14.48
CA TYR A 49 -1.36 10.54 15.27
C TYR A 49 -0.48 9.75 16.24
N PHE A 50 0.71 9.37 15.82
CA PHE A 50 1.67 8.71 16.71
C PHE A 50 2.05 9.58 17.92
N LYS A 51 2.22 10.90 17.72
CA LYS A 51 2.54 11.85 18.79
C LYS A 51 1.41 12.01 19.83
N ILE A 52 0.16 11.90 19.41
CA ILE A 52 -1.00 11.91 20.32
C ILE A 52 -1.39 10.52 20.84
N ASN A 53 -0.55 9.49 20.58
CA ASN A 53 -0.74 8.11 21.01
C ASN A 53 -1.97 7.39 20.42
N ASP A 54 -2.52 7.86 19.28
CA ASP A 54 -3.52 7.14 18.51
C ASP A 54 -2.81 6.18 17.53
N MET A 55 -2.49 4.96 18.02
CA MET A 55 -1.71 4.00 17.25
C MET A 55 -2.48 3.44 16.06
N ALA A 56 -3.80 3.24 16.18
CA ALA A 56 -4.62 2.71 15.08
C ALA A 56 -4.63 3.66 13.89
N SER A 57 -4.83 4.97 14.13
CA SER A 57 -4.75 5.99 13.08
C SER A 57 -3.33 6.15 12.53
N ALA A 58 -2.31 6.12 13.39
CA ALA A 58 -0.91 6.19 12.94
C ALA A 58 -0.57 5.06 11.97
N ILE A 59 -0.91 3.80 12.31
CA ILE A 59 -0.69 2.63 11.48
C ILE A 59 -1.47 2.76 10.15
N LEU A 60 -2.73 3.21 10.19
CA LEU A 60 -3.53 3.41 8.99
C LEU A 60 -2.84 4.36 8.00
N TYR A 61 -2.36 5.50 8.47
CA TYR A 61 -1.73 6.49 7.60
C TYR A 61 -0.32 6.11 7.17
N PHE A 62 0.46 5.42 8.00
CA PHE A 62 1.74 4.84 7.58
C PHE A 62 1.57 3.75 6.53
N GLU A 63 0.53 2.89 6.63
CA GLU A 63 0.24 1.89 5.61
C GLU A 63 -0.19 2.56 4.28
N LYS A 64 -1.00 3.64 4.33
CA LYS A 64 -1.33 4.44 3.14
C LYS A 64 -0.08 5.05 2.50
N ALA A 65 0.82 5.62 3.30
CA ALA A 65 2.09 6.15 2.83
C ALA A 65 2.95 5.06 2.15
N LYS A 66 3.04 3.89 2.79
CA LYS A 66 3.79 2.73 2.27
C LYS A 66 3.21 2.19 0.96
N ASN A 67 1.89 2.24 0.75
CA ASN A 67 1.28 1.84 -0.52
C ASN A 67 1.74 2.70 -1.70
N ILE A 68 2.03 3.99 -1.45
CA ILE A 68 2.56 4.91 -2.46
C ILE A 68 4.09 4.76 -2.59
N SER A 69 4.81 4.70 -1.47
CA SER A 69 6.28 4.60 -1.42
C SER A 69 6.72 3.36 -0.63
N PRO A 70 6.67 2.16 -1.23
CA PRO A 70 6.84 0.90 -0.49
C PRO A 70 8.24 0.64 0.06
N ASN A 71 9.26 1.35 -0.44
CA ASN A 71 10.67 1.18 -0.05
C ASN A 71 11.23 2.38 0.74
N ASP A 72 10.37 3.28 1.20
CA ASP A 72 10.78 4.39 2.04
C ASP A 72 11.12 3.88 3.45
N GLU A 73 12.39 4.02 3.82
CA GLU A 73 12.94 3.47 5.08
C GLU A 73 12.32 4.15 6.31
N ASP A 74 12.02 5.45 6.23
CA ASP A 74 11.42 6.20 7.35
C ASP A 74 9.98 5.75 7.61
N ILE A 75 9.22 5.53 6.55
CA ILE A 75 7.84 5.00 6.64
C ILE A 75 7.86 3.60 7.25
N ILE A 76 8.73 2.72 6.74
CA ILE A 76 8.87 1.34 7.23
C ILE A 76 9.27 1.34 8.69
N PHE A 77 10.24 2.16 9.07
CA PHE A 77 10.71 2.27 10.45
C PHE A 77 9.59 2.71 11.40
N ASN A 78 8.90 3.83 11.08
CA ASN A 78 7.85 4.37 11.94
C ASN A 78 6.63 3.44 12.02
N LEU A 79 6.27 2.77 10.92
CA LEU A 79 5.24 1.74 10.91
C LEU A 79 5.61 0.58 11.85
N ASN A 80 6.86 0.10 11.83
CA ASN A 80 7.31 -0.95 12.72
C ASN A 80 7.30 -0.51 14.18
N VAL A 81 7.70 0.74 14.46
CA VAL A 81 7.61 1.32 15.82
C VAL A 81 6.15 1.41 16.28
N ALA A 82 5.23 1.87 15.43
CA ALA A 82 3.81 1.92 15.76
C ALA A 82 3.24 0.52 16.02
N ASN A 83 3.53 -0.45 15.15
CA ASN A 83 3.14 -1.85 15.33
C ASN A 83 3.70 -2.50 16.60
N SER A 84 4.87 -2.05 17.08
CA SER A 84 5.43 -2.56 18.34
C SER A 84 4.68 -2.09 19.59
N LYS A 85 3.85 -1.03 19.46
CA LYS A 85 3.10 -0.41 20.57
C LYS A 85 1.67 -0.92 20.71
N ILE A 86 1.13 -1.61 19.70
CA ILE A 86 -0.19 -2.23 19.81
C ILE A 86 -0.18 -3.47 20.71
N ALA A 87 -1.34 -3.80 21.27
CA ALA A 87 -1.49 -4.90 22.22
C ALA A 87 -1.20 -6.29 21.58
N ASP A 88 -1.65 -6.49 20.35
CA ASP A 88 -1.53 -7.78 19.69
C ASP A 88 -0.21 -7.90 18.92
N LYS A 89 0.66 -8.79 19.38
CA LYS A 89 1.87 -9.18 18.66
C LYS A 89 1.60 -10.43 17.85
N ILE A 90 1.04 -10.24 16.66
CA ILE A 90 0.68 -11.35 15.78
C ILE A 90 1.94 -11.79 15.01
N GLU A 91 2.43 -13.00 15.33
CA GLU A 91 3.52 -13.61 14.58
C GLU A 91 3.04 -13.94 13.15
N THR A 92 3.77 -13.46 12.17
CA THR A 92 3.49 -13.78 10.77
C THR A 92 3.89 -15.21 10.46
N VAL A 93 3.10 -15.91 9.64
CA VAL A 93 3.49 -17.22 9.12
C VAL A 93 4.81 -17.07 8.35
N PRO A 94 5.84 -17.87 8.64
CA PRO A 94 7.10 -17.79 7.91
C PRO A 94 6.88 -18.03 6.42
N GLU A 95 7.24 -17.06 5.59
CA GLU A 95 7.19 -17.21 4.14
C GLU A 95 8.33 -18.09 3.65
N LEU A 96 8.04 -18.93 2.65
CA LEU A 96 9.05 -19.69 1.96
C LEU A 96 10.05 -18.74 1.27
N PHE A 97 11.33 -19.09 1.28
CA PHE A 97 12.40 -18.19 0.82
C PHE A 97 12.18 -17.63 -0.59
N TYR A 98 11.67 -18.43 -1.51
CA TYR A 98 11.40 -18.02 -2.89
C TYR A 98 10.19 -17.06 -2.99
N VAL A 99 9.19 -17.20 -2.11
CA VAL A 99 8.04 -16.27 -2.00
C VAL A 99 8.54 -14.92 -1.50
N ARG A 100 9.37 -14.91 -0.46
CA ARG A 100 9.98 -13.70 0.07
C ARG A 100 10.86 -13.00 -0.98
N TRP A 101 11.71 -13.75 -1.70
CA TRP A 101 12.53 -13.20 -2.78
C TRP A 101 11.67 -12.61 -3.92
N TRP A 102 10.60 -13.32 -4.32
CA TRP A 102 9.65 -12.82 -5.31
C TRP A 102 8.93 -11.56 -4.83
N ASN A 103 8.43 -11.54 -3.60
CA ASN A 103 7.78 -10.37 -3.00
C ASN A 103 8.73 -9.17 -2.90
N THR A 104 10.00 -9.39 -2.55
CA THR A 104 11.02 -8.33 -2.53
C THR A 104 11.21 -7.75 -3.92
N PHE A 105 11.40 -8.60 -4.95
CA PHE A 105 11.54 -8.15 -6.33
C PHE A 105 10.29 -7.43 -6.85
N TYR A 106 9.13 -7.99 -6.60
CA TYR A 106 7.83 -7.43 -7.01
C TYR A 106 7.55 -6.07 -6.37
N ASN A 107 8.00 -5.87 -5.14
CA ASN A 107 7.82 -4.63 -4.38
C ASN A 107 8.95 -3.61 -4.57
N LEU A 108 9.97 -3.89 -5.41
CA LEU A 108 11.02 -2.92 -5.72
C LEU A 108 10.48 -1.59 -6.24
N PHE A 109 9.36 -1.63 -6.96
CA PHE A 109 8.77 -0.43 -7.56
C PHE A 109 7.27 -0.37 -7.32
N SER A 110 6.73 0.87 -7.26
CA SER A 110 5.29 1.12 -7.25
C SER A 110 4.63 0.66 -8.57
N VAL A 111 3.28 0.57 -8.58
CA VAL A 111 2.50 0.25 -9.79
C VAL A 111 2.85 1.19 -10.93
N ASP A 112 2.90 2.50 -10.64
CA ASP A 112 3.18 3.55 -11.63
C ASP A 112 4.61 3.47 -12.17
N THR A 113 5.58 3.13 -11.33
CA THR A 113 6.96 2.96 -11.75
C THR A 113 7.12 1.75 -12.66
N TRP A 114 6.49 0.61 -12.35
CA TRP A 114 6.47 -0.55 -13.24
C TRP A 114 5.82 -0.21 -14.60
N ALA A 115 4.72 0.56 -14.60
CA ALA A 115 4.07 1.02 -15.83
C ALA A 115 4.99 1.92 -16.67
N LYS A 116 5.68 2.87 -16.03
CA LYS A 116 6.67 3.75 -16.71
C LYS A 116 7.82 2.95 -17.33
N ILE A 117 8.36 1.97 -16.60
CA ILE A 117 9.41 1.06 -17.09
C ILE A 117 8.89 0.27 -18.31
N THR A 118 7.67 -0.23 -18.26
CA THR A 118 7.04 -0.95 -19.38
C THR A 118 6.97 -0.09 -20.62
N ILE A 119 6.47 1.15 -20.51
CA ILE A 119 6.37 2.09 -21.62
C ILE A 119 7.74 2.41 -22.20
N PHE A 120 8.73 2.65 -21.36
CA PHE A 120 10.10 2.93 -21.78
C PHE A 120 10.72 1.77 -22.58
N ILE A 121 10.61 0.53 -22.07
CA ILE A 121 11.11 -0.68 -22.75
C ILE A 121 10.36 -0.89 -24.07
N PHE A 122 9.04 -0.64 -24.08
CA PHE A 122 8.24 -0.77 -25.30
C PHE A 122 8.67 0.23 -26.38
N ILE A 123 8.95 1.49 -26.02
CA ILE A 123 9.47 2.50 -26.95
C ILE A 123 10.84 2.05 -27.52
N LEU A 124 11.72 1.51 -26.67
CA LEU A 124 13.01 0.94 -27.16
C LEU A 124 12.77 -0.21 -28.13
N THR A 125 11.79 -1.08 -27.88
CA THR A 125 11.42 -2.17 -28.80
C THR A 125 11.04 -1.60 -30.18
N LEU A 126 10.23 -0.55 -30.22
CA LEU A 126 9.84 0.10 -31.49
C LEU A 126 11.02 0.75 -32.22
N ILE A 127 11.98 1.31 -31.49
CA ILE A 127 13.21 1.87 -32.08
C ILE A 127 14.03 0.75 -32.74
N PHE A 128 14.27 -0.38 -32.05
CA PHE A 128 14.99 -1.51 -32.61
C PHE A 128 14.26 -2.14 -33.81
N ALA A 129 12.94 -2.24 -33.75
CA ALA A 129 12.11 -2.70 -34.86
C ALA A 129 12.26 -1.73 -36.06
N SER A 130 12.22 -0.42 -35.86
CA SER A 130 12.40 0.57 -36.91
C SER A 130 13.77 0.47 -37.58
N ILE A 131 14.85 0.31 -36.78
CA ILE A 131 16.21 0.11 -37.29
C ILE A 131 16.30 -1.18 -38.10
N PHE A 132 15.67 -2.27 -37.64
CA PHE A 132 15.60 -3.54 -38.34
C PHE A 132 14.97 -3.39 -39.75
N PHE A 133 13.89 -2.66 -39.87
CA PHE A 133 13.22 -2.47 -41.18
C PHE A 133 13.99 -1.50 -42.10
N LEU A 134 14.57 -0.44 -41.56
CA LEU A 134 15.21 0.62 -42.35
C LEU A 134 16.68 0.33 -42.72
N SER A 135 17.40 -0.49 -41.93
CA SER A 135 18.80 -0.78 -42.17
C SER A 135 19.01 -1.72 -43.37
N SER A 136 20.07 -1.50 -44.15
CA SER A 136 20.53 -2.42 -45.21
C SER A 136 21.66 -3.36 -44.73
N ILE A 137 22.22 -3.15 -43.53
CA ILE A 137 23.36 -3.88 -43.00
C ILE A 137 22.91 -5.19 -42.34
N LYS A 138 23.28 -6.35 -42.88
CA LYS A 138 22.84 -7.67 -42.43
C LYS A 138 23.15 -7.94 -40.94
N ASN A 139 24.34 -7.59 -40.48
CA ASN A 139 24.76 -7.80 -39.08
C ASN A 139 23.94 -6.95 -38.12
N LEU A 140 23.67 -5.69 -38.49
CA LEU A 140 22.84 -4.77 -37.69
C LEU A 140 21.38 -5.26 -37.60
N LYS A 141 20.82 -5.74 -38.73
CA LYS A 141 19.48 -6.35 -38.73
C LYS A 141 19.40 -7.53 -37.78
N LYS A 142 20.36 -8.46 -37.81
CA LYS A 142 20.37 -9.62 -36.91
C LYS A 142 20.46 -9.21 -35.45
N LEU A 143 21.29 -8.22 -35.15
CA LEU A 143 21.41 -7.67 -33.77
C LEU A 143 20.09 -7.01 -33.32
N CYS A 144 19.52 -6.13 -34.14
CA CYS A 144 18.28 -5.44 -33.81
C CYS A 144 17.08 -6.41 -33.66
N PHE A 145 17.05 -7.48 -34.44
CA PHE A 145 16.04 -8.53 -34.34
C PHE A 145 16.07 -9.21 -32.95
N TRP A 146 17.24 -9.69 -32.54
CA TRP A 146 17.38 -10.39 -31.25
C TRP A 146 17.13 -9.45 -30.05
N PHE A 147 17.71 -8.23 -30.08
CA PHE A 147 17.46 -7.24 -29.04
C PHE A 147 15.99 -6.82 -29.00
N GLY A 148 15.36 -6.62 -30.17
CA GLY A 148 13.94 -6.30 -30.25
C GLY A 148 13.05 -7.37 -29.64
N ILE A 149 13.33 -8.65 -29.88
CA ILE A 149 12.59 -9.75 -29.26
C ILE A 149 12.78 -9.78 -27.75
N ILE A 150 14.02 -9.64 -27.27
CA ILE A 150 14.31 -9.66 -25.82
C ILE A 150 13.58 -8.50 -25.14
N LEU A 151 13.67 -7.28 -25.69
CA LEU A 151 12.99 -6.11 -25.15
C LEU A 151 11.45 -6.27 -25.18
N LEU A 152 10.91 -6.86 -26.23
CA LEU A 152 9.47 -7.16 -26.31
C LEU A 152 9.03 -8.10 -25.19
N LEU A 153 9.75 -9.19 -24.98
CA LEU A 153 9.46 -10.13 -23.89
C LEU A 153 9.59 -9.47 -22.52
N MET A 154 10.61 -8.63 -22.31
CA MET A 154 10.76 -7.84 -21.07
C MET A 154 9.59 -6.86 -20.88
N SER A 155 9.13 -6.20 -21.94
CA SER A 155 7.98 -5.30 -21.88
C SER A 155 6.70 -6.05 -21.49
N ILE A 156 6.44 -7.22 -22.07
CA ILE A 156 5.30 -8.08 -21.71
C ILE A 156 5.40 -8.51 -20.24
N PHE A 157 6.58 -8.90 -19.80
CA PHE A 157 6.81 -9.32 -18.40
C PHE A 157 6.54 -8.16 -17.41
N THR A 158 7.13 -6.99 -17.65
CA THR A 158 6.92 -5.81 -16.77
C THR A 158 5.48 -5.30 -16.81
N PHE A 159 4.80 -5.41 -17.96
CA PHE A 159 3.37 -5.14 -18.06
C PHE A 159 2.54 -6.10 -17.18
N GLY A 160 2.88 -7.38 -17.22
CA GLY A 160 2.26 -8.39 -16.35
C GLY A 160 2.40 -8.06 -14.87
N LEU A 161 3.61 -7.65 -14.44
CA LEU A 161 3.88 -7.22 -13.05
C LEU A 161 3.04 -5.99 -12.66
N SER A 162 3.01 -4.96 -13.50
CA SER A 162 2.23 -3.74 -13.25
C SER A 162 0.74 -4.04 -13.18
N SER A 163 0.21 -4.82 -14.14
CA SER A 163 -1.20 -5.20 -14.20
C SER A 163 -1.63 -6.04 -12.99
N GLN A 164 -0.80 -7.03 -12.63
CA GLN A 164 -1.04 -7.86 -11.46
C GLN A 164 -1.04 -7.02 -10.17
N LYS A 165 -0.06 -6.13 -10.01
CA LYS A 165 0.05 -5.25 -8.83
C LYS A 165 -1.15 -4.30 -8.73
N TYR A 166 -1.59 -3.73 -9.85
CA TYR A 166 -2.80 -2.90 -9.91
C TYR A 166 -4.05 -3.69 -9.52
N TYR A 167 -4.21 -4.90 -10.05
CA TYR A 167 -5.34 -5.76 -9.72
C TYR A 167 -5.37 -6.12 -8.23
N TYR A 168 -4.23 -6.49 -7.67
CA TYR A 168 -4.13 -6.82 -6.24
C TYR A 168 -4.34 -5.59 -5.35
N SER A 169 -3.81 -4.42 -5.70
CA SER A 169 -4.04 -3.19 -4.93
C SER A 169 -5.51 -2.79 -4.87
N LYS A 170 -6.32 -3.16 -5.89
CA LYS A 170 -7.77 -2.94 -5.88
C LYS A 170 -8.57 -4.08 -5.22
N LYS A 171 -8.05 -5.28 -5.24
CA LYS A 171 -8.76 -6.48 -4.75
C LYS A 171 -8.52 -6.75 -3.28
N TYR A 172 -7.31 -6.54 -2.78
CA TYR A 172 -7.00 -6.74 -1.38
C TYR A 172 -7.38 -5.48 -0.60
N ASN A 173 -8.58 -5.57 -0.02
CA ASN A 173 -9.07 -4.56 0.91
C ASN A 173 -8.39 -4.81 2.26
N GLU A 174 -7.21 -4.23 2.44
CA GLU A 174 -6.57 -4.18 3.75
C GLU A 174 -7.24 -3.13 4.62
N ALA A 175 -7.34 -3.40 5.90
CA ALA A 175 -7.97 -2.49 6.85
C ALA A 175 -7.28 -2.56 8.21
N ILE A 176 -7.43 -1.50 8.99
CA ILE A 176 -6.96 -1.42 10.38
C ILE A 176 -8.16 -1.48 11.32
N VAL A 177 -8.06 -2.25 12.38
CA VAL A 177 -9.06 -2.36 13.44
C VAL A 177 -9.03 -1.10 14.30
N PHE A 178 -10.20 -0.52 14.55
CA PHE A 178 -10.38 0.70 15.38
C PHE A 178 -11.19 0.43 16.66
N THR A 179 -11.75 -0.75 16.79
CA THR A 179 -12.46 -1.12 18.01
C THR A 179 -11.43 -1.58 19.05
N PRO A 180 -11.43 -1.01 20.28
CA PRO A 180 -10.43 -1.32 21.31
C PRO A 180 -10.29 -2.82 21.60
N THR A 181 -11.40 -3.54 21.63
CA THR A 181 -11.43 -5.02 21.79
C THR A 181 -12.52 -5.58 20.92
N LEU A 182 -12.17 -6.49 20.03
CA LEU A 182 -13.08 -7.06 19.04
C LEU A 182 -13.01 -8.57 19.05
N THR A 183 -14.14 -9.22 19.29
CA THR A 183 -14.28 -10.67 19.18
C THR A 183 -14.60 -11.07 17.76
N ILE A 184 -13.77 -11.91 17.19
CA ILE A 184 -13.94 -12.47 15.84
C ILE A 184 -14.81 -13.71 15.92
N LYS A 185 -15.82 -13.79 15.05
CA LYS A 185 -16.87 -14.80 15.03
C LYS A 185 -16.65 -15.83 13.92
N SER A 186 -17.26 -17.02 14.10
CA SER A 186 -17.20 -18.13 13.12
C SER A 186 -18.13 -17.92 11.90
N SER A 187 -19.13 -17.06 12.02
CA SER A 187 -20.06 -16.72 10.94
C SER A 187 -20.56 -15.26 11.09
N PRO A 188 -21.15 -14.64 10.06
CA PRO A 188 -21.59 -13.24 10.07
C PRO A 188 -22.85 -13.04 10.93
N ASN A 189 -22.79 -13.44 12.20
CA ASN A 189 -23.87 -13.33 13.16
C ASN A 189 -23.31 -13.06 14.58
N LYS A 190 -23.96 -12.17 15.33
CA LYS A 190 -23.59 -11.84 16.72
C LYS A 190 -23.63 -13.04 17.67
N ASN A 191 -24.53 -13.99 17.42
CA ASN A 191 -24.74 -15.17 18.26
C ASN A 191 -23.87 -16.36 17.85
N SER A 192 -23.01 -16.24 16.87
CA SER A 192 -22.11 -17.31 16.44
C SER A 192 -20.95 -17.50 17.42
N VAL A 193 -20.27 -18.64 17.28
CA VAL A 193 -19.14 -19.02 18.13
C VAL A 193 -18.01 -18.02 18.05
N ASP A 194 -17.42 -17.68 19.19
CA ASP A 194 -16.25 -16.85 19.33
C ASP A 194 -14.99 -17.63 18.96
N LEU A 195 -14.20 -17.12 18.03
CA LEU A 195 -12.98 -17.78 17.57
C LEU A 195 -11.73 -17.24 18.30
N PHE A 196 -11.55 -15.93 18.27
CA PHE A 196 -10.44 -15.23 18.92
C PHE A 196 -10.78 -13.76 19.12
N VAL A 197 -9.95 -13.07 19.89
CA VAL A 197 -10.09 -11.63 20.15
C VAL A 197 -8.89 -10.91 19.52
N ILE A 198 -9.14 -9.74 18.95
CA ILE A 198 -8.11 -8.79 18.48
C ILE A 198 -8.39 -7.40 19.02
N HIS A 199 -7.35 -6.56 19.02
CA HIS A 199 -7.43 -5.21 19.54
C HIS A 199 -7.21 -4.17 18.42
N GLU A 200 -7.39 -2.91 18.75
CA GLU A 200 -7.15 -1.79 17.83
C GLU A 200 -5.71 -1.76 17.32
N GLY A 201 -5.53 -1.27 16.10
CA GLY A 201 -4.25 -1.21 15.43
C GLY A 201 -3.88 -2.47 14.63
N VAL A 202 -4.57 -3.60 14.83
CA VAL A 202 -4.31 -4.83 14.05
C VAL A 202 -4.70 -4.62 12.59
N LYS A 203 -3.77 -4.95 11.69
CA LYS A 203 -4.00 -5.00 10.26
C LYS A 203 -4.70 -6.30 9.87
N VAL A 204 -5.78 -6.20 9.11
CA VAL A 204 -6.56 -7.34 8.62
C VAL A 204 -6.71 -7.28 7.10
N LEU A 205 -6.80 -8.44 6.47
CA LEU A 205 -7.12 -8.61 5.07
C LEU A 205 -8.60 -8.97 4.94
N ILE A 206 -9.40 -8.13 4.29
CA ILE A 206 -10.81 -8.41 4.01
C ILE A 206 -10.90 -9.39 2.85
N ILE A 207 -11.44 -10.59 3.08
CA ILE A 207 -11.59 -11.66 2.10
C ILE A 207 -12.95 -11.56 1.41
N ASP A 208 -14.00 -11.38 2.21
CA ASP A 208 -15.38 -11.35 1.73
C ASP A 208 -16.24 -10.38 2.54
N LYS A 209 -17.44 -10.08 2.05
CA LYS A 209 -18.42 -9.22 2.70
C LYS A 209 -19.81 -9.83 2.58
N VAL A 210 -20.48 -10.00 3.71
CA VAL A 210 -21.89 -10.38 3.79
C VAL A 210 -22.61 -9.36 4.66
N ASP A 211 -23.56 -8.63 4.08
CA ASP A 211 -24.28 -7.55 4.73
C ASP A 211 -23.36 -6.54 5.44
N ASN A 212 -23.46 -6.47 6.77
CA ASN A 212 -22.64 -5.59 7.61
C ASN A 212 -21.45 -6.30 8.25
N TRP A 213 -21.03 -7.46 7.72
CA TRP A 213 -19.92 -8.25 8.21
C TRP A 213 -18.84 -8.41 7.15
N TYR A 214 -17.58 -8.35 7.59
CA TYR A 214 -16.42 -8.75 6.81
C TYR A 214 -15.89 -10.08 7.27
N GLU A 215 -15.59 -10.97 6.31
CA GLU A 215 -14.69 -12.08 6.54
C GLU A 215 -13.26 -11.56 6.42
N ILE A 216 -12.47 -11.78 7.46
CA ILE A 216 -11.10 -11.25 7.52
C ILE A 216 -10.10 -12.36 7.75
N ARG A 217 -8.85 -12.08 7.35
CA ARG A 217 -7.68 -12.88 7.70
C ARG A 217 -6.67 -12.00 8.40
N ILE A 218 -6.11 -12.47 9.52
CA ILE A 218 -5.00 -11.82 10.22
C ILE A 218 -3.64 -12.41 9.81
N ALA A 219 -2.54 -11.77 10.21
CA ALA A 219 -1.19 -12.09 9.75
C ALA A 219 -0.73 -13.53 10.05
N ASN A 220 -1.26 -14.19 11.09
CA ASN A 220 -0.98 -15.60 11.41
C ASN A 220 -1.81 -16.59 10.58
N GLY A 221 -2.66 -16.12 9.65
CA GLY A 221 -3.51 -16.94 8.80
C GLY A 221 -4.89 -17.25 9.35
N SER A 222 -5.21 -16.89 10.60
CA SER A 222 -6.55 -17.12 11.19
C SER A 222 -7.61 -16.32 10.45
N ILE A 223 -8.79 -16.94 10.24
CA ILE A 223 -9.92 -16.38 9.50
C ILE A 223 -11.14 -16.31 10.40
N GLY A 224 -11.97 -15.29 10.18
CA GLY A 224 -13.26 -15.18 10.85
C GLY A 224 -14.01 -13.91 10.48
N TRP A 225 -15.13 -13.67 11.12
CA TRP A 225 -16.10 -12.63 10.79
C TRP A 225 -16.12 -11.52 11.83
N MET A 226 -16.22 -10.28 11.35
CA MET A 226 -16.32 -9.08 12.18
C MET A 226 -17.27 -8.05 11.57
N PRO A 227 -17.82 -7.12 12.39
CA PRO A 227 -18.63 -6.02 11.87
C PRO A 227 -17.82 -5.06 10.99
N CYS A 228 -18.42 -4.61 9.87
CA CYS A 228 -17.78 -3.63 8.96
C CYS A 228 -17.41 -2.31 9.67
N SER A 229 -18.17 -1.91 10.70
CA SER A 229 -17.94 -0.66 11.43
C SER A 229 -16.69 -0.66 12.31
N ALA A 230 -16.09 -1.84 12.55
CA ALA A 230 -14.95 -1.97 13.44
C ALA A 230 -13.61 -1.64 12.80
N VAL A 231 -13.57 -1.39 11.47
CA VAL A 231 -12.34 -1.14 10.70
C VAL A 231 -12.44 0.11 9.83
N LYS A 232 -11.24 0.64 9.50
CA LYS A 232 -11.08 1.61 8.39
C LYS A 232 -10.15 1.00 7.33
N ARG A 233 -10.53 1.15 6.05
CA ARG A 233 -9.74 0.66 4.92
C ARG A 233 -8.49 1.51 4.70
N ILE A 234 -7.45 0.85 4.27
CA ILE A 234 -6.18 1.47 3.90
C ILE A 234 -6.27 2.10 2.51
#